data_2b4e2a2275840fc867262d6f75d72d02
#
_entry.id   2b4e2a2275840fc867262d6f75d72d02
#
_cell.length_a   1.000
_cell.length_b   1.000
_cell.length_c   1.000
_cell.angle_alpha   90.00
_cell.angle_beta   90.00
_cell.angle_gamma   90.00
#
_symmetry.space_group_name_H-M   'P 1'
#
loop_
_entity.id
_entity.type
_entity.pdbx_description
1 polymer ?
#
loop_
_entity_poly.entity_id
_entity_poly.type
_entity_poly.pdbx_seq_one_letter_code
_entity_poly.pdbx_strand_id
1 'polypeptide(L)'
;MASGLLYTPKPATDIFTPYQTDIDRRKCKRTVPMKVLALGLGRTGTASLRAALKELGYDDCYHMMSASVENPPDCLVWQDAFAAKYDGKGKFGREEWDQLLGHCQAVCDWPAVAFAKDLIEAYPEAKIIITTRDVDSWHASTMKTVNWRANDPELRALANFDWSAGLYYPMLRKFWDVFFYGDFEKHGKERFNEYYEEIRSLVPPGQLLEFRVSSGWRPLCEYLDKPVPSIPFPRFNDSEHFVDRCRTQNRKQMMNVLFRALVVGVPVVAAAISATVAYTHFVPKFAMTPISSAA
;
A
#
# COMPACT_ATOMS: atom_id res chain seq x y z
N MET A 1 -22.13 -4.51 11.46
CA MET A 1 -21.73 -3.82 10.23
C MET A 1 -20.30 -3.32 10.46
N ALA A 2 -19.33 -3.82 9.70
CA ALA A 2 -17.96 -3.37 9.82
C ALA A 2 -17.92 -1.88 9.43
N SER A 3 -17.38 -1.04 10.29
CA SER A 3 -17.09 0.37 10.00
C SER A 3 -15.83 0.47 9.13
N GLY A 4 -15.87 -0.12 7.95
CA GLY A 4 -14.78 0.02 6.99
C GLY A 4 -14.64 1.47 6.56
N LEU A 5 -13.43 1.91 6.29
CA LEU A 5 -13.18 3.22 5.72
C LEU A 5 -13.92 3.35 4.38
N LEU A 6 -14.54 4.50 4.15
CA LEU A 6 -15.30 4.74 2.92
C LEU A 6 -14.37 4.71 1.70
N TYR A 7 -14.81 3.98 0.68
CA TYR A 7 -14.16 4.00 -0.61
C TYR A 7 -14.52 5.28 -1.36
N THR A 8 -13.49 5.98 -1.82
CA THR A 8 -13.63 7.19 -2.65
C THR A 8 -13.03 6.90 -4.03
N PRO A 9 -13.82 6.96 -5.12
CA PRO A 9 -13.34 6.73 -6.47
C PRO A 9 -12.20 7.67 -6.86
N LYS A 10 -11.34 7.21 -7.77
CA LYS A 10 -10.25 8.01 -8.32
C LYS A 10 -10.82 9.22 -9.07
N PRO A 11 -10.28 10.44 -8.85
CA PRO A 11 -10.66 11.62 -9.60
C PRO A 11 -10.43 11.44 -11.11
N ALA A 12 -11.44 11.73 -11.94
CA ALA A 12 -11.34 11.62 -13.40
C ALA A 12 -10.26 12.54 -14.02
N THR A 13 -9.83 13.56 -13.28
CA THR A 13 -8.79 14.51 -13.69
C THR A 13 -7.36 14.06 -13.38
N ASP A 14 -7.14 12.86 -12.83
CA ASP A 14 -5.81 12.35 -12.50
C ASP A 14 -5.06 11.83 -13.73
N ILE A 15 -4.60 12.74 -14.57
CA ILE A 15 -3.94 12.44 -15.85
C ILE A 15 -2.50 11.94 -15.69
N PHE A 16 -1.81 12.27 -14.60
CA PHE A 16 -0.42 11.90 -14.35
C PHE A 16 -0.24 10.51 -13.70
N THR A 17 -1.34 9.79 -13.49
CA THR A 17 -1.34 8.42 -12.94
C THR A 17 -2.16 7.44 -13.78
N PRO A 18 -1.96 7.38 -15.11
CA PRO A 18 -2.86 6.67 -16.03
C PRO A 18 -2.89 5.14 -15.83
N TYR A 19 -1.83 4.56 -15.25
CA TYR A 19 -1.72 3.11 -15.03
C TYR A 19 -2.24 2.65 -13.67
N GLN A 20 -2.70 3.57 -12.82
CA GLN A 20 -3.32 3.20 -11.55
C GLN A 20 -4.75 2.73 -11.78
N THR A 21 -5.06 1.55 -11.25
CA THR A 21 -6.44 1.06 -11.21
C THR A 21 -7.20 1.64 -10.02
N ASP A 22 -8.53 1.55 -10.08
CA ASP A 22 -9.45 2.04 -9.07
C ASP A 22 -10.44 0.90 -8.72
N ILE A 23 -9.88 -0.27 -8.38
CA ILE A 23 -10.66 -1.47 -8.08
C ILE A 23 -10.96 -1.51 -6.58
N ASP A 24 -12.23 -1.44 -6.22
CA ASP A 24 -12.69 -1.69 -4.86
C ASP A 24 -12.67 -3.21 -4.58
N ARG A 25 -11.62 -3.68 -3.91
CA ARG A 25 -11.43 -5.11 -3.62
C ARG A 25 -12.49 -5.71 -2.71
N ARG A 26 -13.19 -4.91 -1.92
CA ARG A 26 -14.31 -5.39 -1.10
C ARG A 26 -15.45 -5.98 -1.94
N LYS A 27 -15.49 -5.69 -3.25
CA LYS A 27 -16.46 -6.23 -4.22
C LYS A 27 -15.91 -7.42 -5.01
N CYS A 28 -14.66 -7.79 -4.78
CA CYS A 28 -14.01 -8.89 -5.48
C CYS A 28 -14.18 -10.21 -4.70
N LYS A 29 -13.84 -11.28 -5.37
CA LYS A 29 -13.76 -12.64 -4.81
C LYS A 29 -12.51 -13.32 -5.35
N ARG A 30 -12.13 -14.44 -4.73
CA ARG A 30 -11.00 -15.23 -5.21
C ARG A 30 -11.29 -15.86 -6.57
N THR A 31 -10.34 -15.70 -7.49
CA THR A 31 -10.37 -16.25 -8.85
C THR A 31 -9.27 -17.28 -9.10
N VAL A 32 -8.19 -17.24 -8.30
CA VAL A 32 -7.05 -18.19 -8.38
C VAL A 32 -6.65 -18.64 -6.97
N PRO A 33 -6.19 -19.90 -6.77
CA PRO A 33 -5.79 -20.38 -5.46
C PRO A 33 -4.54 -19.66 -4.94
N MET A 34 -4.47 -19.36 -3.63
CA MET A 34 -3.22 -18.91 -2.99
C MET A 34 -2.26 -20.09 -2.93
N LYS A 35 -1.10 -19.96 -3.55
CA LYS A 35 -0.08 -21.04 -3.64
C LYS A 35 1.17 -20.75 -2.82
N VAL A 36 1.53 -19.47 -2.67
CA VAL A 36 2.79 -19.07 -2.03
C VAL A 36 2.57 -17.89 -1.08
N LEU A 37 2.96 -18.05 0.16
CA LEU A 37 3.08 -17.00 1.16
C LEU A 37 4.57 -16.68 1.35
N ALA A 38 5.06 -15.64 0.66
CA ALA A 38 6.44 -15.19 0.78
C ALA A 38 6.54 -14.11 1.87
N LEU A 39 6.67 -14.55 3.11
CA LEU A 39 6.56 -13.75 4.33
C LEU A 39 7.89 -13.16 4.81
N GLY A 40 8.89 -13.02 3.94
CA GLY A 40 10.11 -12.28 4.24
C GLY A 40 9.86 -10.78 4.32
N LEU A 41 10.53 -10.11 5.27
CA LEU A 41 10.41 -8.65 5.43
C LEU A 41 10.87 -7.91 4.19
N GLY A 42 10.25 -6.78 3.88
CA GLY A 42 10.72 -5.88 2.83
C GLY A 42 12.21 -5.56 2.98
N ARG A 43 12.91 -5.31 1.88
CA ARG A 43 14.36 -5.09 1.79
C ARG A 43 15.24 -6.35 1.96
N THR A 44 14.63 -7.53 2.02
CA THR A 44 15.36 -8.82 1.98
C THR A 44 15.41 -9.44 0.56
N GLY A 45 14.88 -8.74 -0.45
CA GLY A 45 14.84 -9.18 -1.85
C GLY A 45 13.44 -9.56 -2.34
N THR A 46 12.40 -9.09 -1.69
CA THR A 46 11.00 -9.38 -2.00
C THR A 46 10.61 -8.99 -3.43
N ALA A 47 11.10 -7.85 -3.96
CA ALA A 47 10.86 -7.44 -5.34
C ALA A 47 11.47 -8.42 -6.37
N SER A 48 12.67 -8.94 -6.09
CA SER A 48 13.30 -9.98 -6.93
C SER A 48 12.53 -11.29 -6.87
N LEU A 49 12.07 -11.69 -5.67
CA LEU A 49 11.24 -12.87 -5.50
C LEU A 49 9.88 -12.72 -6.20
N ARG A 50 9.23 -11.54 -6.11
CA ARG A 50 8.01 -11.23 -6.88
C ARG A 50 8.18 -11.50 -8.37
N ALA A 51 9.25 -10.95 -8.95
CA ALA A 51 9.53 -11.16 -10.37
C ALA A 51 9.84 -12.64 -10.70
N ALA A 52 10.59 -13.33 -9.82
CA ALA A 52 10.88 -14.74 -9.99
C ALA A 52 9.62 -15.60 -9.95
N LEU A 53 8.68 -15.35 -9.05
CA LEU A 53 7.41 -16.07 -8.98
C LEU A 53 6.58 -15.84 -10.24
N LYS A 54 6.51 -14.60 -10.76
CA LYS A 54 5.83 -14.30 -12.02
C LYS A 54 6.47 -15.03 -13.21
N GLU A 55 7.80 -15.10 -13.27
CA GLU A 55 8.53 -15.87 -14.30
C GLU A 55 8.25 -17.37 -14.21
N LEU A 56 8.05 -17.92 -13.01
CA LEU A 56 7.65 -19.29 -12.77
C LEU A 56 6.17 -19.58 -13.09
N GLY A 57 5.44 -18.61 -13.62
CA GLY A 57 4.05 -18.75 -14.07
C GLY A 57 3.01 -18.66 -12.96
N TYR A 58 3.31 -17.98 -11.84
CA TYR A 58 2.29 -17.64 -10.86
C TYR A 58 1.49 -16.43 -11.33
N ASP A 59 0.14 -16.54 -11.28
CA ASP A 59 -0.77 -15.44 -11.55
C ASP A 59 -0.63 -14.40 -10.46
N ASP A 60 0.10 -13.36 -10.75
CA ASP A 60 0.54 -12.26 -9.91
C ASP A 60 1.11 -12.67 -8.54
N CYS A 61 1.88 -11.77 -7.98
CA CYS A 61 2.40 -11.86 -6.62
C CYS A 61 2.20 -10.48 -5.97
N TYR A 62 1.31 -10.41 -4.99
CA TYR A 62 1.03 -9.17 -4.28
C TYR A 62 2.26 -8.66 -3.53
N HIS A 63 2.49 -7.35 -3.55
CA HIS A 63 3.62 -6.67 -2.94
C HIS A 63 3.17 -5.27 -2.48
N MET A 64 3.94 -4.57 -1.64
CA MET A 64 3.63 -3.17 -1.27
C MET A 64 3.33 -2.29 -2.49
N MET A 65 4.01 -2.53 -3.61
CA MET A 65 3.76 -1.79 -4.85
C MET A 65 2.34 -1.97 -5.38
N SER A 66 1.70 -3.09 -5.12
CA SER A 66 0.32 -3.35 -5.53
C SER A 66 -0.65 -2.38 -4.85
N ALA A 67 -0.48 -2.12 -3.55
CA ALA A 67 -1.28 -1.14 -2.83
C ALA A 67 -0.82 0.31 -3.06
N SER A 68 0.49 0.56 -3.14
CA SER A 68 0.98 1.95 -3.19
C SER A 68 0.95 2.58 -4.57
N VAL A 69 1.00 1.76 -5.64
CA VAL A 69 1.15 2.23 -7.02
C VAL A 69 0.10 1.64 -7.96
N GLU A 70 -0.12 0.31 -7.91
CA GLU A 70 -0.95 -0.39 -8.92
C GLU A 70 -2.44 -0.20 -8.67
N ASN A 71 -2.90 -0.41 -7.41
CA ASN A 71 -4.31 -0.20 -7.01
C ASN A 71 -4.40 0.46 -5.62
N PRO A 72 -4.26 1.77 -5.51
CA PRO A 72 -4.29 2.48 -4.22
C PRO A 72 -5.50 2.18 -3.31
N PRO A 73 -6.72 1.87 -3.82
CA PRO A 73 -7.84 1.44 -2.97
C PRO A 73 -7.58 0.21 -2.11
N ASP A 74 -6.61 -0.65 -2.46
CA ASP A 74 -6.21 -1.77 -1.62
C ASP A 74 -5.73 -1.31 -0.23
N CYS A 75 -5.19 -0.08 -0.13
CA CYS A 75 -4.79 0.50 1.14
C CYS A 75 -5.94 0.60 2.15
N LEU A 76 -7.18 0.79 1.71
CA LEU A 76 -8.35 0.81 2.59
C LEU A 76 -8.63 -0.57 3.18
N VAL A 77 -8.50 -1.61 2.36
CA VAL A 77 -8.73 -2.99 2.80
C VAL A 77 -7.64 -3.43 3.77
N TRP A 78 -6.37 -3.03 3.53
CA TRP A 78 -5.30 -3.23 4.50
C TRP A 78 -5.54 -2.47 5.82
N GLN A 79 -6.07 -1.25 5.77
CA GLN A 79 -6.43 -0.51 6.98
C GLN A 79 -7.57 -1.18 7.75
N ASP A 80 -8.54 -1.79 7.07
CA ASP A 80 -9.57 -2.62 7.72
C ASP A 80 -8.95 -3.84 8.43
N ALA A 81 -7.97 -4.51 7.79
CA ALA A 81 -7.23 -5.60 8.39
C ALA A 81 -6.46 -5.15 9.64
N PHE A 82 -5.76 -4.01 9.58
CA PHE A 82 -5.07 -3.43 10.73
C PHE A 82 -6.04 -3.06 11.85
N ALA A 83 -7.18 -2.48 11.53
CA ALA A 83 -8.20 -2.12 12.51
C ALA A 83 -8.77 -3.35 13.22
N ALA A 84 -9.02 -4.43 12.48
CA ALA A 84 -9.50 -5.68 13.06
C ALA A 84 -8.44 -6.32 14.00
N LYS A 85 -7.19 -6.43 13.54
CA LYS A 85 -6.14 -7.13 14.28
C LYS A 85 -5.62 -6.34 15.50
N TYR A 86 -5.37 -5.04 15.33
CA TYR A 86 -4.64 -4.23 16.32
C TYR A 86 -5.52 -3.27 17.11
N ASP A 87 -6.70 -2.91 16.59
CA ASP A 87 -7.62 -1.99 17.27
C ASP A 87 -8.91 -2.71 17.76
N GLY A 88 -9.08 -4.01 17.47
CA GLY A 88 -10.27 -4.78 17.83
C GLY A 88 -11.56 -4.30 17.13
N LYS A 89 -11.44 -3.67 15.96
CA LYS A 89 -12.54 -3.09 15.21
C LYS A 89 -12.89 -3.94 13.98
N GLY A 90 -14.07 -4.52 13.99
CA GLY A 90 -14.55 -5.36 12.89
C GLY A 90 -13.98 -6.79 12.93
N LYS A 91 -14.11 -7.50 11.81
CA LYS A 91 -13.55 -8.84 11.59
C LYS A 91 -12.82 -8.85 10.26
N PHE A 92 -11.72 -9.59 10.19
CA PHE A 92 -10.96 -9.77 8.97
C PHE A 92 -10.42 -11.20 8.95
N GLY A 93 -10.91 -12.00 8.03
CA GLY A 93 -10.60 -13.42 7.93
C GLY A 93 -10.41 -13.87 6.49
N ARG A 94 -10.66 -15.16 6.24
CA ARG A 94 -10.45 -15.77 4.92
C ARG A 94 -11.23 -15.07 3.81
N GLU A 95 -12.46 -14.65 4.06
CA GLU A 95 -13.30 -13.98 3.07
C GLU A 95 -12.70 -12.65 2.62
N GLU A 96 -12.28 -11.81 3.57
CA GLU A 96 -11.67 -10.52 3.28
C GLU A 96 -10.29 -10.68 2.63
N TRP A 97 -9.52 -11.71 3.05
CA TRP A 97 -8.29 -12.08 2.35
C TRP A 97 -8.55 -12.50 0.90
N ASP A 98 -9.61 -13.26 0.65
CA ASP A 98 -10.01 -13.68 -0.70
C ASP A 98 -10.51 -12.51 -1.56
N GLN A 99 -11.09 -11.48 -0.96
CA GLN A 99 -11.41 -10.24 -1.65
C GLN A 99 -10.16 -9.47 -2.05
N LEU A 100 -9.24 -9.25 -1.11
CA LEU A 100 -8.03 -8.44 -1.32
C LEU A 100 -7.02 -9.14 -2.23
N LEU A 101 -6.72 -10.40 -1.98
CA LEU A 101 -5.64 -11.19 -2.61
C LEU A 101 -6.16 -12.21 -3.62
N GLY A 102 -7.46 -12.20 -3.94
CA GLY A 102 -8.09 -13.24 -4.72
C GLY A 102 -7.64 -13.36 -6.17
N HIS A 103 -7.02 -12.33 -6.71
CA HIS A 103 -6.43 -12.28 -8.04
C HIS A 103 -4.96 -12.74 -8.08
N CYS A 104 -4.36 -13.02 -6.93
CA CYS A 104 -2.96 -13.41 -6.81
C CYS A 104 -2.79 -14.85 -6.35
N GLN A 105 -1.83 -15.56 -6.92
CA GLN A 105 -1.38 -16.89 -6.47
C GLN A 105 -0.25 -16.80 -5.43
N ALA A 106 0.33 -15.61 -5.25
CA ALA A 106 1.37 -15.38 -4.25
C ALA A 106 1.19 -14.02 -3.57
N VAL A 107 1.70 -13.88 -2.37
CA VAL A 107 1.80 -12.61 -1.65
C VAL A 107 3.18 -12.47 -1.04
N CYS A 108 3.75 -11.28 -1.07
CA CYS A 108 5.03 -10.98 -0.45
C CYS A 108 5.08 -9.55 0.09
N ASP A 109 6.11 -9.26 0.89
CA ASP A 109 6.44 -7.91 1.33
C ASP A 109 5.43 -7.32 2.34
N TRP A 110 5.61 -6.05 2.65
CA TRP A 110 4.65 -5.28 3.45
C TRP A 110 3.40 -4.94 2.63
N PRO A 111 2.23 -4.79 3.26
CA PRO A 111 1.93 -4.98 4.68
C PRO A 111 1.63 -6.44 5.07
N ALA A 112 1.64 -7.40 4.13
CA ALA A 112 1.24 -8.79 4.35
C ALA A 112 1.98 -9.47 5.52
N VAL A 113 3.27 -9.14 5.72
CA VAL A 113 4.08 -9.71 6.83
C VAL A 113 3.54 -9.40 8.23
N ALA A 114 2.78 -8.28 8.40
CA ALA A 114 2.12 -7.99 9.66
C ALA A 114 0.97 -8.96 9.99
N PHE A 115 0.55 -9.73 8.99
CA PHE A 115 -0.54 -10.70 9.07
C PHE A 115 -0.08 -12.12 8.77
N ALA A 116 1.21 -12.41 8.99
CA ALA A 116 1.79 -13.70 8.63
C ALA A 116 1.03 -14.88 9.23
N LYS A 117 0.74 -14.86 10.54
CA LYS A 117 -0.04 -15.90 11.21
C LYS A 117 -1.44 -16.01 10.60
N ASP A 118 -2.14 -14.89 10.43
CA ASP A 118 -3.49 -14.85 9.87
C ASP A 118 -3.55 -15.43 8.45
N LEU A 119 -2.51 -15.14 7.63
CA LEU A 119 -2.40 -15.67 6.27
C LEU A 119 -2.06 -17.16 6.24
N ILE A 120 -1.19 -17.64 7.13
CA ILE A 120 -0.87 -19.07 7.27
C ILE A 120 -2.12 -19.84 7.68
N GLU A 121 -2.88 -19.34 8.64
CA GLU A 121 -4.15 -19.94 9.08
C GLU A 121 -5.23 -19.89 7.98
N ALA A 122 -5.28 -18.79 7.21
CA ALA A 122 -6.23 -18.64 6.11
C ALA A 122 -5.89 -19.54 4.90
N TYR A 123 -4.62 -19.82 4.64
CA TYR A 123 -4.15 -20.59 3.47
C TYR A 123 -3.17 -21.71 3.86
N PRO A 124 -3.63 -22.72 4.62
CA PRO A 124 -2.76 -23.77 5.14
C PRO A 124 -2.12 -24.65 4.05
N GLU A 125 -2.66 -24.62 2.84
CA GLU A 125 -2.15 -25.33 1.66
C GLU A 125 -1.02 -24.59 0.94
N ALA A 126 -0.79 -23.32 1.25
CA ALA A 126 0.21 -22.50 0.57
C ALA A 126 1.63 -22.85 1.04
N LYS A 127 2.58 -22.89 0.11
CA LYS A 127 4.01 -23.02 0.40
C LYS A 127 4.54 -21.74 1.02
N ILE A 128 5.34 -21.85 2.07
CA ILE A 128 5.82 -20.70 2.84
C ILE A 128 7.29 -20.43 2.53
N ILE A 129 7.61 -19.18 2.18
CA ILE A 129 8.97 -18.73 1.89
C ILE A 129 9.28 -17.53 2.77
N ILE A 130 10.44 -17.51 3.40
CA ILE A 130 10.98 -16.27 4.00
C ILE A 130 12.28 -15.90 3.29
N THR A 131 12.31 -14.68 2.73
CA THR A 131 13.57 -14.14 2.21
C THR A 131 14.41 -13.63 3.36
N THR A 132 15.69 -14.04 3.38
CA THR A 132 16.60 -13.74 4.50
C THR A 132 17.73 -12.80 4.07
N ARG A 133 18.21 -12.00 5.00
CA ARG A 133 19.33 -11.08 4.85
C ARG A 133 20.00 -10.89 6.21
N ASP A 134 21.28 -10.51 6.20
CA ASP A 134 21.97 -10.05 7.40
C ASP A 134 21.22 -8.87 8.04
N VAL A 135 20.99 -8.92 9.35
CA VAL A 135 20.13 -7.97 10.06
C VAL A 135 20.67 -6.54 10.04
N ASP A 136 21.98 -6.37 10.11
CA ASP A 136 22.60 -5.04 10.09
C ASP A 136 22.50 -4.41 8.71
N SER A 137 22.79 -5.19 7.66
CA SER A 137 22.62 -4.80 6.27
C SER A 137 21.16 -4.51 5.92
N TRP A 138 20.22 -5.30 6.45
CA TRP A 138 18.79 -5.07 6.29
C TRP A 138 18.35 -3.78 6.97
N HIS A 139 18.74 -3.57 8.24
CA HIS A 139 18.40 -2.38 9.01
C HIS A 139 18.90 -1.11 8.30
N ALA A 140 20.19 -1.08 7.92
CA ALA A 140 20.77 0.04 7.18
C ALA A 140 20.05 0.34 5.86
N SER A 141 19.64 -0.71 5.13
CA SER A 141 18.87 -0.56 3.88
C SER A 141 17.48 0.00 4.14
N THR A 142 16.80 -0.48 5.18
CA THR A 142 15.44 -0.06 5.54
C THR A 142 15.43 1.39 6.04
N MET A 143 16.42 1.80 6.85
CA MET A 143 16.59 3.19 7.28
C MET A 143 16.64 4.16 6.10
N LYS A 144 17.45 3.84 5.08
CA LYS A 144 17.65 4.69 3.89
C LYS A 144 16.48 4.67 2.91
N THR A 145 15.52 3.75 3.06
CA THR A 145 14.44 3.54 2.09
C THR A 145 13.07 3.68 2.75
N VAL A 146 12.51 2.59 3.25
CA VAL A 146 11.10 2.58 3.69
C VAL A 146 10.89 3.34 5.00
N ASN A 147 11.87 3.34 5.91
CA ASN A 147 11.80 4.18 7.11
C ASN A 147 11.83 5.67 6.73
N TRP A 148 12.70 6.06 5.79
CA TRP A 148 12.67 7.41 5.22
C TRP A 148 11.29 7.72 4.61
N ARG A 149 10.71 6.78 3.82
CA ARG A 149 9.39 6.98 3.19
C ARG A 149 8.25 7.11 4.22
N ALA A 150 8.27 6.31 5.27
CA ALA A 150 7.27 6.37 6.34
C ALA A 150 7.29 7.72 7.11
N ASN A 151 8.44 8.40 7.09
CA ASN A 151 8.64 9.69 7.75
C ASN A 151 8.75 10.86 6.75
N ASP A 152 8.45 10.64 5.47
CA ASP A 152 8.54 11.65 4.41
C ASP A 152 7.50 12.77 4.61
N PRO A 153 7.94 14.01 4.89
CA PRO A 153 7.02 15.14 5.11
C PRO A 153 6.27 15.54 3.84
N GLU A 154 6.84 15.34 2.65
CA GLU A 154 6.16 15.62 1.37
C GLU A 154 4.99 14.64 1.19
N LEU A 155 5.21 13.33 1.40
CA LEU A 155 4.13 12.35 1.33
C LEU A 155 3.02 12.65 2.34
N ARG A 156 3.40 13.00 3.57
CA ARG A 156 2.44 13.39 4.61
C ARG A 156 1.59 14.60 4.21
N ALA A 157 2.22 15.60 3.62
CA ALA A 157 1.49 16.79 3.13
C ALA A 157 0.57 16.42 1.96
N LEU A 158 1.09 15.68 0.97
CA LEU A 158 0.32 15.22 -0.20
C LEU A 158 -0.87 14.36 0.18
N ALA A 159 -0.80 13.61 1.27
CA ALA A 159 -1.91 12.77 1.74
C ALA A 159 -3.20 13.55 2.03
N ASN A 160 -3.13 14.87 2.19
CA ASN A 160 -4.33 15.72 2.40
C ASN A 160 -4.97 16.19 1.08
N PHE A 161 -4.27 16.04 -0.06
CA PHE A 161 -4.70 16.68 -1.32
C PHE A 161 -4.71 15.71 -2.50
N ASP A 162 -3.85 14.71 -2.51
CA ASP A 162 -3.77 13.70 -3.56
C ASP A 162 -4.49 12.43 -3.15
N TRP A 163 -5.29 11.90 -4.07
CA TRP A 163 -6.11 10.70 -3.85
C TRP A 163 -5.27 9.48 -3.44
N SER A 164 -4.22 9.15 -4.18
CA SER A 164 -3.44 7.94 -3.90
C SER A 164 -2.55 8.09 -2.67
N ALA A 165 -1.99 9.29 -2.44
CA ALA A 165 -1.21 9.58 -1.24
C ALA A 165 -2.09 9.50 0.02
N GLY A 166 -3.33 10.00 -0.05
CA GLY A 166 -4.31 9.96 1.04
C GLY A 166 -4.72 8.54 1.44
N LEU A 167 -4.71 7.59 0.50
CA LEU A 167 -4.96 6.18 0.77
C LEU A 167 -3.70 5.48 1.33
N TYR A 168 -2.55 5.74 0.72
CA TYR A 168 -1.30 5.04 1.01
C TYR A 168 -0.65 5.45 2.33
N TYR A 169 -0.54 6.75 2.61
CA TYR A 169 0.20 7.25 3.78
C TYR A 169 -0.37 6.74 5.12
N PRO A 170 -1.71 6.79 5.37
CA PRO A 170 -2.26 6.26 6.61
C PRO A 170 -2.00 4.76 6.80
N MET A 171 -2.10 3.96 5.74
CA MET A 171 -1.79 2.53 5.77
C MET A 171 -0.31 2.29 6.11
N LEU A 172 0.60 3.01 5.45
CA LEU A 172 2.04 2.90 5.69
C LEU A 172 2.38 3.27 7.14
N ARG A 173 1.82 4.37 7.65
CA ARG A 173 2.04 4.79 9.05
C ARG A 173 1.49 3.79 10.03
N LYS A 174 0.26 3.30 9.83
CA LYS A 174 -0.32 2.27 10.70
C LYS A 174 0.54 1.02 10.75
N PHE A 175 1.01 0.53 9.59
CA PHE A 175 1.96 -0.59 9.54
C PHE A 175 3.22 -0.29 10.39
N TRP A 176 3.84 0.87 10.20
CA TRP A 176 5.06 1.26 10.89
C TRP A 176 4.87 1.35 12.40
N ASP A 177 3.75 1.93 12.81
CA ASP A 177 3.42 2.11 14.24
C ASP A 177 3.14 0.78 14.94
N VAL A 178 2.41 -0.13 14.33
CA VAL A 178 2.05 -1.41 14.97
C VAL A 178 3.15 -2.47 14.86
N PHE A 179 3.90 -2.50 13.75
CA PHE A 179 4.90 -3.54 13.52
C PHE A 179 6.26 -3.21 14.14
N PHE A 180 6.66 -1.94 14.14
CA PHE A 180 7.93 -1.46 14.69
C PHE A 180 7.74 -0.52 15.90
N TYR A 181 6.57 -0.54 16.52
CA TYR A 181 6.24 0.28 17.70
C TYR A 181 6.48 1.79 17.49
N GLY A 182 6.33 2.25 16.24
CA GLY A 182 6.54 3.65 15.86
C GLY A 182 7.99 4.11 15.77
N ASP A 183 8.95 3.32 16.26
CA ASP A 183 10.37 3.64 16.29
C ASP A 183 11.21 2.51 15.70
N PHE A 184 11.37 2.56 14.37
CA PHE A 184 12.15 1.57 13.64
C PHE A 184 13.64 1.60 13.99
N GLU A 185 14.21 2.77 14.22
CA GLU A 185 15.63 2.90 14.53
C GLU A 185 16.00 2.11 15.78
N LYS A 186 15.17 2.21 16.80
CA LYS A 186 15.34 1.53 18.09
C LYS A 186 14.97 0.04 18.03
N HIS A 187 13.82 -0.28 17.44
CA HIS A 187 13.21 -1.61 17.55
C HIS A 187 13.39 -2.49 16.31
N GLY A 188 13.87 -1.93 15.18
CA GLY A 188 13.89 -2.64 13.90
C GLY A 188 14.65 -3.97 13.93
N LYS A 189 15.86 -4.01 14.52
CA LYS A 189 16.68 -5.23 14.57
C LYS A 189 16.09 -6.30 15.48
N GLU A 190 15.61 -5.91 16.66
CA GLU A 190 14.95 -6.83 17.60
C GLU A 190 13.71 -7.43 16.94
N ARG A 191 12.84 -6.57 16.38
CA ARG A 191 11.61 -7.02 15.70
C ARG A 191 11.87 -7.89 14.49
N PHE A 192 12.97 -7.67 13.76
CA PHE A 192 13.40 -8.55 12.68
C PHE A 192 13.65 -9.97 13.22
N ASN A 193 14.47 -10.11 14.26
CA ASN A 193 14.80 -11.43 14.80
C ASN A 193 13.56 -12.14 15.38
N GLU A 194 12.77 -11.44 16.21
CA GLU A 194 11.52 -11.97 16.76
C GLU A 194 10.56 -12.47 15.67
N TYR A 195 10.38 -11.67 14.61
CA TYR A 195 9.48 -12.01 13.52
C TYR A 195 9.91 -13.28 12.78
N TYR A 196 11.21 -13.42 12.50
CA TYR A 196 11.71 -14.64 11.84
C TYR A 196 11.60 -15.87 12.72
N GLU A 197 11.84 -15.75 14.03
CA GLU A 197 11.60 -16.84 14.98
C GLU A 197 10.10 -17.19 15.08
N GLU A 198 9.23 -16.19 15.10
CA GLU A 198 7.78 -16.37 15.07
C GLU A 198 7.37 -17.22 13.85
N ILE A 199 7.83 -16.86 12.64
CA ILE A 199 7.51 -17.64 11.44
C ILE A 199 8.04 -19.07 11.51
N ARG A 200 9.27 -19.27 11.98
CA ARG A 200 9.84 -20.62 12.16
C ARG A 200 9.02 -21.47 13.12
N SER A 201 8.48 -20.88 14.16
CA SER A 201 7.65 -21.59 15.14
C SER A 201 6.25 -21.92 14.61
N LEU A 202 5.71 -21.16 13.66
CA LEU A 202 4.38 -21.36 13.08
C LEU A 202 4.36 -22.43 11.99
N VAL A 203 5.51 -22.70 11.36
CA VAL A 203 5.58 -23.54 10.16
C VAL A 203 6.25 -24.88 10.49
N PRO A 204 5.62 -26.01 10.17
CA PRO A 204 6.23 -27.33 10.39
C PRO A 204 7.59 -27.47 9.68
N PRO A 205 8.53 -28.23 10.24
CA PRO A 205 9.79 -28.53 9.57
C PRO A 205 9.57 -29.10 8.16
N GLY A 206 10.32 -28.58 7.18
CA GLY A 206 10.23 -29.00 5.78
C GLY A 206 9.15 -28.27 4.95
N GLN A 207 8.28 -27.47 5.58
CA GLN A 207 7.28 -26.65 4.87
C GLN A 207 7.69 -25.17 4.74
N LEU A 208 8.88 -24.80 5.20
CA LEU A 208 9.44 -23.47 5.13
C LEU A 208 10.69 -23.45 4.27
N LEU A 209 10.75 -22.58 3.27
CA LEU A 209 11.97 -22.24 2.56
C LEU A 209 12.56 -20.95 3.11
N GLU A 210 13.74 -21.02 3.72
CA GLU A 210 14.57 -19.83 3.97
C GLU A 210 15.41 -19.54 2.74
N PHE A 211 15.13 -18.41 2.09
CA PHE A 211 15.64 -18.12 0.77
C PHE A 211 16.50 -16.85 0.76
N ARG A 212 17.70 -16.97 0.21
CA ARG A 212 18.54 -15.82 -0.14
C ARG A 212 18.47 -15.60 -1.65
N VAL A 213 18.16 -14.39 -2.07
CA VAL A 213 18.08 -14.03 -3.50
C VAL A 213 19.38 -14.33 -4.26
N SER A 214 20.53 -14.27 -3.57
CA SER A 214 21.84 -14.63 -4.12
C SER A 214 21.98 -16.11 -4.49
N SER A 215 21.15 -16.99 -3.93
CA SER A 215 21.16 -18.42 -4.23
C SER A 215 20.58 -18.78 -5.60
N GLY A 216 19.94 -17.82 -6.27
CA GLY A 216 19.41 -17.99 -7.61
C GLY A 216 18.20 -18.93 -7.69
N TRP A 217 17.97 -19.48 -8.89
CA TRP A 217 16.78 -20.26 -9.21
C TRP A 217 16.66 -21.58 -8.48
N ARG A 218 17.77 -22.32 -8.34
CA ARG A 218 17.74 -23.73 -7.96
C ARG A 218 16.96 -24.03 -6.69
N PRO A 219 17.28 -23.43 -5.51
CA PRO A 219 16.56 -23.77 -4.28
C PRO A 219 15.08 -23.34 -4.32
N LEU A 220 14.77 -22.27 -5.03
CA LEU A 220 13.39 -21.81 -5.21
C LEU A 220 12.59 -22.77 -6.08
N CYS A 221 13.15 -23.23 -7.20
CA CYS A 221 12.51 -24.15 -8.13
C CYS A 221 12.34 -25.54 -7.53
N GLU A 222 13.35 -26.04 -6.82
CA GLU A 222 13.28 -27.32 -6.10
C GLU A 222 12.15 -27.30 -5.06
N TYR A 223 12.06 -26.23 -4.26
CA TYR A 223 11.01 -26.10 -3.25
C TYR A 223 9.61 -25.95 -3.87
N LEU A 224 9.47 -25.21 -4.96
CA LEU A 224 8.19 -24.94 -5.62
C LEU A 224 7.77 -26.04 -6.61
N ASP A 225 8.62 -27.05 -6.86
CA ASP A 225 8.43 -28.09 -7.86
C ASP A 225 8.21 -27.48 -9.27
N LYS A 226 9.18 -26.65 -9.68
CA LYS A 226 9.17 -25.94 -10.96
C LYS A 226 10.48 -26.18 -11.72
N PRO A 227 10.44 -26.18 -13.06
CA PRO A 227 11.65 -26.22 -13.86
C PRO A 227 12.47 -24.93 -13.65
N VAL A 228 13.80 -25.08 -13.68
CA VAL A 228 14.71 -23.93 -13.59
C VAL A 228 14.67 -23.16 -14.92
N PRO A 229 14.31 -21.85 -14.91
CA PRO A 229 14.36 -21.03 -16.12
C PRO A 229 15.77 -20.88 -16.69
N SER A 230 15.88 -20.72 -18.01
CA SER A 230 17.16 -20.52 -18.69
C SER A 230 17.71 -19.07 -18.58
N ILE A 231 16.93 -18.16 -18.01
CA ILE A 231 17.29 -16.77 -17.81
C ILE A 231 17.98 -16.56 -16.44
N PRO A 232 18.82 -15.54 -16.27
CA PRO A 232 19.35 -15.18 -14.96
C PRO A 232 18.25 -14.87 -13.94
N PHE A 233 18.53 -15.19 -12.65
CA PHE A 233 17.59 -14.85 -11.58
C PHE A 233 17.38 -13.32 -11.52
N PRO A 234 16.12 -12.84 -11.43
CA PRO A 234 15.81 -11.43 -11.38
C PRO A 234 16.49 -10.75 -10.19
N ARG A 235 17.22 -9.67 -10.44
CA ARG A 235 17.90 -8.88 -9.40
C ARG A 235 17.47 -7.43 -9.52
N PHE A 236 16.63 -7.00 -8.60
CA PHE A 236 16.23 -5.61 -8.47
C PHE A 236 17.04 -4.96 -7.35
N ASN A 237 18.05 -4.15 -7.74
CA ASN A 237 18.79 -3.34 -6.79
C ASN A 237 18.02 -2.07 -6.47
N ASP A 238 17.01 -2.23 -5.62
CA ASP A 238 16.00 -1.21 -5.37
C ASP A 238 16.46 -0.09 -4.42
N SER A 239 17.60 -0.26 -3.73
CA SER A 239 18.02 0.70 -2.70
C SER A 239 18.57 2.00 -3.29
N GLU A 240 19.27 1.93 -4.41
CA GLU A 240 20.01 3.07 -4.98
C GLU A 240 19.09 4.16 -5.55
N HIS A 241 17.95 3.75 -6.12
CA HIS A 241 16.99 4.68 -6.74
C HIS A 241 15.65 4.75 -6.01
N PHE A 242 15.55 4.17 -4.81
CA PHE A 242 14.28 4.13 -4.09
C PHE A 242 13.75 5.52 -3.78
N VAL A 243 14.58 6.38 -3.21
CA VAL A 243 14.22 7.75 -2.85
C VAL A 243 13.83 8.57 -4.09
N ASP A 244 14.58 8.40 -5.19
CA ASP A 244 14.30 9.12 -6.44
C ASP A 244 12.98 8.70 -7.07
N ARG A 245 12.64 7.41 -7.00
CA ARG A 245 11.32 6.93 -7.42
C ARG A 245 10.20 7.51 -6.55
N CYS A 246 10.39 7.56 -5.23
CA CYS A 246 9.43 8.17 -4.32
C CYS A 246 9.24 9.66 -4.61
N ARG A 247 10.32 10.41 -4.83
CA ARG A 247 10.26 11.83 -5.21
C ARG A 247 9.59 12.04 -6.56
N THR A 248 9.85 11.15 -7.53
CA THR A 248 9.18 11.19 -8.83
C THR A 248 7.68 10.95 -8.67
N GLN A 249 7.28 10.02 -7.81
CA GLN A 249 5.87 9.80 -7.49
C GLN A 249 5.24 11.01 -6.78
N ASN A 250 5.93 11.60 -5.81
CA ASN A 250 5.48 12.84 -5.16
C ASN A 250 5.25 13.97 -6.17
N ARG A 251 6.16 14.13 -7.15
CA ARG A 251 6.00 15.13 -8.22
C ARG A 251 4.77 14.88 -9.08
N LYS A 252 4.50 13.62 -9.46
CA LYS A 252 3.28 13.26 -10.21
C LYS A 252 2.02 13.60 -9.40
N GLN A 253 2.00 13.25 -8.13
CA GLN A 253 0.89 13.55 -7.22
C GLN A 253 0.70 15.07 -7.06
N MET A 254 1.78 15.82 -6.90
CA MET A 254 1.73 17.29 -6.88
C MET A 254 1.15 17.86 -8.18
N MET A 255 1.55 17.34 -9.33
CA MET A 255 1.00 17.77 -10.62
C MET A 255 -0.50 17.48 -10.74
N ASN A 256 -0.97 16.32 -10.24
CA ASN A 256 -2.41 16.03 -10.18
C ASN A 256 -3.15 17.05 -9.30
N VAL A 257 -2.60 17.36 -8.12
CA VAL A 257 -3.20 18.38 -7.22
C VAL A 257 -3.30 19.73 -7.90
N LEU A 258 -2.21 20.19 -8.51
CA LEU A 258 -2.17 21.47 -9.23
C LEU A 258 -3.14 21.49 -10.42
N PHE A 259 -3.17 20.42 -11.21
CA PHE A 259 -4.07 20.32 -12.34
C PHE A 259 -5.55 20.35 -11.91
N ARG A 260 -5.91 19.60 -10.87
CA ARG A 260 -7.28 19.66 -10.33
C ARG A 260 -7.63 21.03 -9.77
N ALA A 261 -6.70 21.69 -9.11
CA ALA A 261 -6.91 23.06 -8.63
C ALA A 261 -7.19 24.06 -9.79
N LEU A 262 -6.50 23.89 -10.92
CA LEU A 262 -6.72 24.73 -12.10
C LEU A 262 -8.04 24.39 -12.81
N VAL A 263 -8.30 23.11 -13.06
CA VAL A 263 -9.44 22.67 -13.89
C VAL A 263 -10.77 22.77 -13.14
N VAL A 264 -10.77 22.52 -11.83
CA VAL A 264 -11.97 22.50 -11.00
C VAL A 264 -12.06 23.79 -10.13
N GLY A 265 -10.97 24.18 -9.49
CA GLY A 265 -10.97 25.28 -8.54
C GLY A 265 -11.19 26.64 -9.21
N VAL A 266 -10.49 26.92 -10.30
CA VAL A 266 -10.61 28.21 -11.00
C VAL A 266 -12.04 28.48 -11.52
N PRO A 267 -12.70 27.52 -12.22
CA PRO A 267 -14.08 27.70 -12.65
C PRO A 267 -15.07 27.91 -11.50
N VAL A 268 -14.90 27.18 -10.39
CA VAL A 268 -15.75 27.32 -9.20
C VAL A 268 -15.62 28.70 -8.59
N VAL A 269 -14.40 29.20 -8.43
CA VAL A 269 -14.13 30.55 -7.91
C VAL A 269 -14.70 31.60 -8.85
N ALA A 270 -14.50 31.45 -10.17
CA ALA A 270 -15.05 32.37 -11.17
C ALA A 270 -16.60 32.41 -11.13
N ALA A 271 -17.24 31.24 -11.03
CA ALA A 271 -18.70 31.14 -10.89
C ALA A 271 -19.20 31.79 -9.59
N ALA A 272 -18.51 31.61 -8.47
CA ALA A 272 -18.87 32.23 -7.18
C ALA A 272 -18.74 33.77 -7.25
N ILE A 273 -17.66 34.28 -7.86
CA ILE A 273 -17.47 35.72 -8.07
C ILE A 273 -18.59 36.26 -8.95
N SER A 274 -18.90 35.61 -10.08
CA SER A 274 -19.95 35.99 -11.00
C SER A 274 -21.32 36.02 -10.31
N ALA A 275 -21.64 35.02 -9.52
CA ALA A 275 -22.88 34.96 -8.74
C ALA A 275 -22.97 36.08 -7.71
N THR A 276 -21.87 36.41 -7.02
CA THR A 276 -21.82 37.52 -6.05
C THR A 276 -22.03 38.86 -6.74
N VAL A 277 -21.36 39.09 -7.88
CA VAL A 277 -21.53 40.30 -8.67
C VAL A 277 -22.97 40.43 -9.17
N ALA A 278 -23.55 39.35 -9.71
CA ALA A 278 -24.95 39.34 -10.13
C ALA A 278 -25.90 39.68 -8.96
N TYR A 279 -25.69 39.03 -7.81
CA TYR A 279 -26.48 39.29 -6.61
C TYR A 279 -26.42 40.76 -6.19
N THR A 280 -25.24 41.37 -6.15
CA THR A 280 -25.06 42.79 -5.76
C THR A 280 -25.64 43.77 -6.78
N HIS A 281 -25.69 43.38 -8.07
CA HIS A 281 -26.27 44.23 -9.11
C HIS A 281 -27.80 44.09 -9.24
N PHE A 282 -28.37 42.89 -9.03
CA PHE A 282 -29.78 42.59 -9.25
C PHE A 282 -30.64 42.61 -8.00
N VAL A 283 -30.07 42.58 -6.79
CA VAL A 283 -30.84 42.79 -5.57
C VAL A 283 -31.14 44.31 -5.46
N PRO A 284 -32.41 44.74 -5.58
CA PRO A 284 -32.75 46.15 -5.46
C PRO A 284 -32.33 46.62 -4.06
N LYS A 285 -31.62 47.71 -3.99
CA LYS A 285 -31.39 48.43 -2.74
C LYS A 285 -32.78 48.84 -2.23
N PHE A 286 -33.39 48.06 -1.36
CA PHE A 286 -34.57 48.51 -0.61
C PHE A 286 -34.11 49.73 0.18
N ALA A 287 -34.43 50.91 -0.37
CA ALA A 287 -34.28 52.14 0.34
C ALA A 287 -35.11 52.00 1.63
N MET A 288 -34.45 52.03 2.76
CA MET A 288 -35.12 52.27 4.03
C MET A 288 -35.75 53.65 3.93
N THR A 289 -37.03 53.70 3.60
CA THR A 289 -37.82 54.88 3.79
C THR A 289 -37.85 55.22 5.28
N PRO A 290 -37.36 56.37 5.73
CA PRO A 290 -37.47 56.75 7.13
C PRO A 290 -38.97 56.85 7.46
N ILE A 291 -39.44 56.18 8.47
CA ILE A 291 -40.76 56.35 9.04
C ILE A 291 -40.73 57.76 9.64
N SER A 292 -41.40 58.69 8.94
CA SER A 292 -41.68 60.01 9.46
C SER A 292 -42.59 59.88 10.67
N SER A 293 -42.07 60.17 11.85
CA SER A 293 -42.90 60.45 13.05
C SER A 293 -43.64 61.79 12.86
N ALA A 294 -44.89 61.66 12.49
CA ALA A 294 -45.82 62.76 12.62
C ALA A 294 -46.47 62.71 14.01
N ALA A 295 -46.38 63.82 14.69
CA ALA A 295 -46.90 64.21 16.00
C ALA A 295 -48.39 63.97 16.17
#